data_a341d28bc51fcdb0766db2896ee4c04f
#
_entry.id   a341d28bc51fcdb0766db2896ee4c04f
#
_cell.length_a   1.000
_cell.length_b   1.000
_cell.length_c   1.000
_cell.angle_alpha   90.00
_cell.angle_beta   90.00
_cell.angle_gamma   90.00
#
_symmetry.space_group_name_H-M   'P 1'
#
loop_
_entity.id
_entity.type
_entity.pdbx_description
1 polymer ?
#
loop_
_entity_poly.entity_id
_entity_poly.type
_entity_poly.pdbx_seq_one_letter_code
_entity_poly.pdbx_strand_id
1 'polypeptide(L)'
;MCTVVVEVPESPAGAVRLLAVRDEDPGRAWDAPGEWWPDLHPGVIGVRDRRANGAWLAARPADGRLAVILNRAEATGPGHPQGSNGLVSRGGLVLDAVGGREPGDRPETASFNLVSVDPGGATVTSWDGETLGRERLEPGVHMLAHHDVDDADRTPRIATWLPEFRALAGLGGEWREEWIALLARTARLPAGDDRAIIRDNRGHGYPTLSLLACIAEIGADTPGVGAMRLDTAVLETPALWSGRGFERSI
;
A
#
# COMPACT_ATOMS: atom_id res chain seq x y z
N MET A 1 9.97 -2.91 -4.59
CA MET A 1 9.28 -1.65 -4.17
C MET A 1 7.79 -1.84 -4.33
N CYS A 2 7.03 -1.60 -3.25
CA CYS A 2 5.58 -1.86 -3.16
C CYS A 2 4.77 -1.14 -4.25
N THR A 3 3.55 -1.62 -4.49
CA THR A 3 2.58 -1.00 -5.40
C THR A 3 1.25 -0.87 -4.68
N VAL A 4 0.59 0.27 -4.82
CA VAL A 4 -0.77 0.52 -4.33
C VAL A 4 -1.63 1.02 -5.49
N VAL A 5 -2.84 0.47 -5.60
CA VAL A 5 -3.92 0.97 -6.45
C VAL A 5 -5.05 1.36 -5.51
N VAL A 6 -5.61 2.54 -5.67
CA VAL A 6 -6.73 3.04 -4.86
C VAL A 6 -7.80 3.65 -5.77
N GLU A 7 -9.05 3.30 -5.55
CA GLU A 7 -10.21 3.93 -6.17
C GLU A 7 -10.93 4.77 -5.13
N VAL A 8 -11.02 6.07 -5.40
CA VAL A 8 -11.85 7.01 -4.65
C VAL A 8 -13.18 7.13 -5.36
N PRO A 9 -14.32 6.89 -4.69
CA PRO A 9 -15.64 6.94 -5.33
C PRO A 9 -16.04 8.36 -5.67
N GLU A 10 -16.81 8.55 -6.75
CA GLU A 10 -17.40 9.85 -7.10
C GLU A 10 -18.46 10.29 -6.07
N SER A 11 -19.19 9.33 -5.51
CA SER A 11 -20.21 9.60 -4.50
C SER A 11 -19.62 9.46 -3.09
N PRO A 12 -19.90 10.41 -2.17
CA PRO A 12 -19.51 10.28 -0.77
C PRO A 12 -20.10 9.05 -0.05
N ALA A 13 -21.17 8.45 -0.60
CA ALA A 13 -21.74 7.19 -0.10
C ALA A 13 -21.03 5.95 -0.66
N GLY A 14 -20.14 6.11 -1.61
CA GLY A 14 -19.36 4.99 -2.17
C GLY A 14 -18.24 4.54 -1.25
N ALA A 15 -17.76 3.33 -1.49
CA ALA A 15 -16.62 2.79 -0.75
C ALA A 15 -15.29 3.14 -1.45
N VAL A 16 -14.25 3.47 -0.67
CA VAL A 16 -12.88 3.50 -1.15
C VAL A 16 -12.38 2.07 -1.28
N ARG A 17 -11.76 1.74 -2.40
CA ARG A 17 -11.19 0.42 -2.68
C ARG A 17 -9.69 0.50 -2.80
N LEU A 18 -8.99 -0.48 -2.31
CA LEU A 18 -7.53 -0.50 -2.30
C LEU A 18 -6.99 -1.89 -2.62
N LEU A 19 -5.99 -1.95 -3.49
CA LEU A 19 -5.12 -3.12 -3.70
C LEU A 19 -3.68 -2.69 -3.37
N ALA A 20 -3.00 -3.44 -2.50
CA ALA A 20 -1.62 -3.17 -2.14
C ALA A 20 -0.78 -4.44 -2.26
N VAL A 21 0.39 -4.34 -2.88
CA VAL A 21 1.37 -5.42 -2.99
C VAL A 21 2.63 -5.02 -2.24
N ARG A 22 3.01 -5.85 -1.26
CA ARG A 22 4.20 -5.66 -0.43
C ARG A 22 5.40 -6.32 -1.06
N ASP A 23 6.42 -5.51 -1.35
CA ASP A 23 7.75 -5.98 -1.68
C ASP A 23 8.69 -5.77 -0.50
N GLU A 24 9.33 -6.82 -0.03
CA GLU A 24 10.26 -6.78 1.08
C GLU A 24 11.36 -7.84 0.91
N ASP A 25 12.46 -7.68 1.63
CA ASP A 25 13.49 -8.71 1.76
C ASP A 25 12.87 -9.97 2.39
N PRO A 26 12.88 -11.13 1.71
CA PRO A 26 12.34 -12.37 2.26
C PRO A 26 13.00 -12.80 3.57
N GLY A 27 14.24 -12.37 3.84
CA GLY A 27 14.95 -12.59 5.11
C GLY A 27 14.45 -11.70 6.25
N ARG A 28 13.64 -10.69 5.98
CA ARG A 28 13.08 -9.81 7.02
C ARG A 28 11.83 -10.41 7.63
N ALA A 29 11.91 -10.74 8.92
CA ALA A 29 10.79 -11.36 9.64
C ALA A 29 9.61 -10.39 9.77
N TRP A 30 8.40 -10.87 9.45
CA TRP A 30 7.15 -10.12 9.52
C TRP A 30 6.00 -11.02 9.96
N ASP A 31 4.89 -10.43 10.36
CA ASP A 31 3.65 -11.14 10.70
C ASP A 31 2.52 -10.70 9.76
N ALA A 32 1.68 -11.65 9.39
CA ALA A 32 0.41 -11.43 8.69
C ALA A 32 -0.52 -10.52 9.50
N PRO A 33 -1.60 -9.99 8.91
CA PRO A 33 -2.52 -9.13 9.62
C PRO A 33 -3.00 -9.71 10.94
N GLY A 34 -2.89 -8.92 12.01
CA GLY A 34 -3.26 -9.29 13.39
C GLY A 34 -3.20 -8.10 14.33
N GLU A 35 -3.72 -8.27 15.54
CA GLU A 35 -3.67 -7.27 16.62
C GLU A 35 -2.33 -7.34 17.36
N TRP A 36 -1.30 -6.72 16.79
CA TRP A 36 0.07 -6.81 17.29
C TRP A 36 0.44 -5.73 18.31
N TRP A 37 -0.39 -4.71 18.47
CA TRP A 37 -0.12 -3.54 19.31
C TRP A 37 -1.26 -3.23 20.28
N PRO A 38 -1.79 -4.20 21.05
CA PRO A 38 -3.03 -4.02 21.84
C PRO A 38 -2.91 -2.92 22.90
N ASP A 39 -1.72 -2.72 23.49
CA ASP A 39 -1.50 -1.72 24.53
C ASP A 39 -1.35 -0.30 24.00
N LEU A 40 -0.72 -0.14 22.83
CA LEU A 40 -0.39 1.17 22.25
C LEU A 40 -1.42 1.63 21.21
N HIS A 41 -1.99 0.68 20.48
CA HIS A 41 -2.93 0.92 19.39
C HIS A 41 -4.08 -0.11 19.46
N PRO A 42 -4.96 -0.03 20.48
CA PRO A 42 -6.04 -0.99 20.63
C PRO A 42 -6.98 -0.97 19.43
N GLY A 43 -7.40 -2.16 18.99
CA GLY A 43 -8.28 -2.35 17.83
C GLY A 43 -7.62 -2.09 16.48
N VAL A 44 -6.29 -1.95 16.42
CA VAL A 44 -5.54 -1.86 15.18
C VAL A 44 -5.07 -3.24 14.73
N ILE A 45 -5.46 -3.62 13.51
CA ILE A 45 -5.04 -4.86 12.83
C ILE A 45 -4.06 -4.49 11.73
N GLY A 46 -2.92 -5.17 11.64
CA GLY A 46 -1.94 -4.81 10.61
C GLY A 46 -0.85 -5.82 10.36
N VAL A 47 -0.12 -5.61 9.28
CA VAL A 47 1.07 -6.38 8.87
C VAL A 47 2.27 -5.82 9.62
N ARG A 48 2.79 -6.60 10.59
CA ARG A 48 3.88 -6.15 11.46
C ARG A 48 5.25 -6.49 10.88
N ASP A 49 6.14 -5.54 10.90
CA ASP A 49 7.57 -5.74 10.79
C ASP A 49 8.14 -6.11 12.18
N ARG A 50 8.59 -7.34 12.36
CA ARG A 50 9.11 -7.81 13.66
C ARG A 50 10.38 -7.09 14.10
N ARG A 51 11.19 -6.61 13.15
CA ARG A 51 12.45 -5.93 13.46
C ARG A 51 12.23 -4.53 14.03
N ALA A 52 11.33 -3.78 13.42
CA ALA A 52 11.07 -2.39 13.80
C ALA A 52 9.81 -2.23 14.67
N ASN A 53 9.02 -3.30 14.84
CA ASN A 53 7.73 -3.31 15.53
C ASN A 53 6.71 -2.29 15.00
N GLY A 54 6.87 -1.84 13.75
CA GLY A 54 5.95 -0.95 13.05
C GLY A 54 5.07 -1.73 12.06
N ALA A 55 4.16 -1.02 11.38
CA ALA A 55 3.29 -1.59 10.36
C ALA A 55 3.74 -1.23 8.95
N TRP A 56 3.57 -2.16 7.98
CA TRP A 56 3.57 -1.83 6.57
C TRP A 56 2.18 -1.38 6.10
N LEU A 57 1.15 -2.08 6.51
CA LEU A 57 -0.26 -1.77 6.34
C LEU A 57 -0.94 -1.99 7.68
N ALA A 58 -1.80 -1.07 8.07
CA ALA A 58 -2.66 -1.22 9.23
C ALA A 58 -4.06 -0.71 8.95
N ALA A 59 -5.02 -1.25 9.68
CA ALA A 59 -6.42 -0.88 9.64
C ALA A 59 -6.97 -0.72 11.05
N ARG A 60 -7.89 0.23 11.22
CA ARG A 60 -8.71 0.41 12.41
C ARG A 60 -10.18 0.33 12.02
N PRO A 61 -10.77 -0.88 12.05
CA PRO A 61 -12.09 -1.13 11.50
C PRO A 61 -13.19 -0.29 12.15
N ALA A 62 -13.08 -0.02 13.44
CA ALA A 62 -14.06 0.79 14.19
C ALA A 62 -14.20 2.21 13.62
N ASP A 63 -13.13 2.77 13.06
CA ASP A 63 -13.10 4.13 12.51
C ASP A 63 -13.15 4.13 10.97
N GLY A 64 -13.16 2.96 10.33
CA GLY A 64 -13.06 2.83 8.88
C GLY A 64 -11.74 3.39 8.31
N ARG A 65 -10.63 3.29 9.07
CA ARG A 65 -9.34 3.83 8.66
C ARG A 65 -8.36 2.74 8.26
N LEU A 66 -7.65 2.98 7.15
CA LEU A 66 -6.57 2.11 6.69
C LEU A 66 -5.39 3.00 6.25
N ALA A 67 -4.17 2.55 6.52
CA ALA A 67 -2.98 3.19 6.00
C ALA A 67 -1.97 2.15 5.51
N VAL A 68 -1.24 2.50 4.45
CA VAL A 68 -0.17 1.68 3.89
C VAL A 68 1.00 2.56 3.47
N ILE A 69 2.23 2.09 3.70
CA ILE A 69 3.43 2.86 3.41
C ILE A 69 4.30 2.18 2.35
N LEU A 70 4.81 3.00 1.44
CA LEU A 70 5.73 2.61 0.38
C LEU A 70 7.05 3.35 0.57
N ASN A 71 8.15 2.70 0.21
CA ASN A 71 9.42 3.39 0.05
C ASN A 71 9.34 4.31 -1.17
N ARG A 72 9.73 5.57 -1.00
CA ARG A 72 9.90 6.52 -2.09
C ARG A 72 11.33 6.48 -2.59
N ALA A 73 11.54 6.70 -3.88
CA ALA A 73 12.87 6.93 -4.43
C ALA A 73 13.44 8.21 -3.81
N GLU A 74 14.66 8.12 -3.29
CA GLU A 74 15.35 9.28 -2.71
C GLU A 74 15.66 10.30 -3.81
N ALA A 75 15.55 11.57 -3.46
CA ALA A 75 16.07 12.61 -4.32
C ALA A 75 17.59 12.39 -4.48
N THR A 76 18.05 12.24 -5.72
CA THR A 76 19.47 12.06 -6.04
C THR A 76 20.17 13.40 -6.06
N GLY A 77 21.07 13.66 -5.10
CA GLY A 77 21.87 14.87 -5.07
C GLY A 77 23.03 14.78 -4.07
N PRO A 78 24.12 15.58 -4.24
CA PRO A 78 25.19 15.64 -3.26
C PRO A 78 24.65 16.24 -1.96
N GLY A 79 24.67 15.44 -0.88
CA GLY A 79 24.20 15.82 0.46
C GLY A 79 23.06 14.97 1.01
N HIS A 80 22.45 14.10 0.21
CA HIS A 80 21.44 13.16 0.71
C HIS A 80 22.14 11.99 1.44
N PRO A 81 21.76 11.68 2.69
CA PRO A 81 22.32 10.54 3.42
C PRO A 81 21.90 9.24 2.71
N GLN A 82 22.82 8.63 2.01
CA GLN A 82 22.65 7.28 1.51
C GLN A 82 22.74 6.33 2.69
N GLY A 83 21.60 5.81 3.13
CA GLY A 83 21.52 4.79 4.18
C GLY A 83 20.67 5.19 5.38
N SER A 84 20.01 4.22 5.96
CA SER A 84 19.10 4.35 7.11
C SER A 84 19.82 4.53 8.47
N ASN A 85 21.08 4.87 8.51
CA ASN A 85 21.85 5.00 9.76
C ASN A 85 21.33 6.21 10.58
N GLY A 86 20.66 5.93 11.67
CA GLY A 86 20.11 6.93 12.59
C GLY A 86 18.67 7.37 12.30
N LEU A 87 18.05 6.92 11.21
CA LEU A 87 16.67 7.26 10.90
C LEU A 87 15.67 6.35 11.63
N VAL A 88 14.55 6.92 12.04
CA VAL A 88 13.42 6.20 12.65
C VAL A 88 12.71 5.32 11.60
N SER A 89 12.18 4.19 12.04
CA SER A 89 11.39 3.33 11.15
C SER A 89 10.10 4.01 10.71
N ARG A 90 9.80 3.93 9.41
CA ARG A 90 8.55 4.45 8.82
C ARG A 90 7.28 3.76 9.31
N GLY A 91 7.40 2.52 9.84
CA GLY A 91 6.23 1.73 10.25
C GLY A 91 5.40 2.33 11.39
N GLY A 92 5.98 3.24 12.19
CA GLY A 92 5.24 4.01 13.19
C GLY A 92 4.25 4.99 12.57
N LEU A 93 4.59 5.58 11.40
CA LEU A 93 3.72 6.53 10.69
C LEU A 93 2.39 5.88 10.26
N VAL A 94 2.40 4.58 9.93
CA VAL A 94 1.18 3.84 9.56
C VAL A 94 0.26 3.70 10.76
N LEU A 95 0.81 3.36 11.93
CA LEU A 95 0.06 3.23 13.19
C LEU A 95 -0.50 4.58 13.64
N ASP A 96 0.26 5.65 13.47
CA ASP A 96 -0.19 7.01 13.75
C ASP A 96 -1.34 7.42 12.83
N ALA A 97 -1.22 7.16 11.52
CA ALA A 97 -2.22 7.52 10.54
C ALA A 97 -3.58 6.85 10.80
N VAL A 98 -3.62 5.55 11.11
CA VAL A 98 -4.88 4.88 11.47
C VAL A 98 -5.43 5.36 12.81
N GLY A 99 -4.58 5.91 13.68
CA GLY A 99 -4.95 6.64 14.90
C GLY A 99 -5.43 8.07 14.66
N GLY A 100 -5.41 8.55 13.40
CA GLY A 100 -5.79 9.92 13.04
C GLY A 100 -4.71 10.98 13.30
N ARG A 101 -3.46 10.55 13.45
CA ARG A 101 -2.31 11.45 13.56
C ARG A 101 -1.56 11.52 12.24
N GLU A 102 -1.22 12.72 11.82
CA GLU A 102 -0.43 12.95 10.61
C GLU A 102 1.07 13.07 10.92
N PRO A 103 1.95 12.74 9.96
CA PRO A 103 3.37 13.02 10.09
C PRO A 103 3.63 14.51 10.32
N GLY A 104 4.61 14.84 11.18
CA GLY A 104 5.11 16.22 11.31
C GLY A 104 5.80 16.69 10.04
N ASP A 105 6.05 18.01 9.94
CA ASP A 105 6.58 18.65 8.72
C ASP A 105 7.98 18.17 8.32
N ARG A 106 8.74 17.61 9.26
CA ARG A 106 10.09 17.04 9.02
C ARG A 106 10.21 15.67 9.69
N PRO A 107 9.70 14.61 9.07
CA PRO A 107 9.83 13.25 9.61
C PRO A 107 11.31 12.82 9.67
N GLU A 108 11.73 12.26 10.79
CA GLU A 108 13.08 11.70 10.97
C GLU A 108 13.18 10.29 10.37
N THR A 109 12.60 10.07 9.21
CA THR A 109 12.56 8.78 8.51
C THR A 109 13.18 8.90 7.13
N ALA A 110 13.52 7.76 6.51
CA ALA A 110 13.80 7.74 5.07
C ALA A 110 12.55 8.11 4.26
N SER A 111 12.75 8.48 2.99
CA SER A 111 11.69 8.90 2.06
C SER A 111 10.54 7.87 1.95
N PHE A 112 9.30 8.36 1.86
CA PHE A 112 8.11 7.52 1.80
C PHE A 112 6.97 8.14 1.02
N ASN A 113 6.03 7.28 0.60
CA ASN A 113 4.65 7.62 0.27
C ASN A 113 3.75 6.89 1.28
N LEU A 114 2.96 7.62 2.04
CA LEU A 114 1.96 7.10 2.98
C LEU A 114 0.58 7.34 2.40
N VAL A 115 -0.13 6.27 2.07
CA VAL A 115 -1.53 6.32 1.64
C VAL A 115 -2.40 6.13 2.87
N SER A 116 -3.22 7.11 3.19
CA SER A 116 -4.19 7.08 4.28
C SER A 116 -5.60 7.11 3.69
N VAL A 117 -6.42 6.15 4.11
CA VAL A 117 -7.81 6.00 3.65
C VAL A 117 -8.73 6.12 4.85
N ASP A 118 -9.80 6.86 4.68
CA ASP A 118 -10.94 6.94 5.59
C ASP A 118 -12.26 6.95 4.80
N PRO A 119 -13.44 6.90 5.44
CA PRO A 119 -14.72 6.93 4.72
C PRO A 119 -14.93 8.18 3.87
N GLY A 120 -14.16 9.24 4.09
CA GLY A 120 -14.21 10.47 3.31
C GLY A 120 -13.34 10.45 2.06
N GLY A 121 -12.48 9.44 1.86
CA GLY A 121 -11.61 9.31 0.69
C GLY A 121 -10.20 8.85 1.01
N ALA A 122 -9.24 9.25 0.17
CA ALA A 122 -7.84 8.89 0.33
C ALA A 122 -6.94 10.12 0.24
N THR A 123 -5.87 10.11 1.03
CA THR A 123 -4.82 11.14 1.05
C THR A 123 -3.46 10.47 0.92
N VAL A 124 -2.58 11.06 0.13
CA VAL A 124 -1.18 10.65 0.01
C VAL A 124 -0.31 11.70 0.69
N THR A 125 0.49 11.27 1.67
CA THR A 125 1.55 12.08 2.26
C THR A 125 2.88 11.57 1.72
N SER A 126 3.61 12.43 1.01
CA SER A 126 4.90 12.11 0.39
C SER A 126 6.02 12.87 1.10
N TRP A 127 7.08 12.17 1.46
CA TRP A 127 8.32 12.72 2.02
C TRP A 127 9.50 12.32 1.15
N ASP A 128 10.24 13.26 0.60
CA ASP A 128 11.40 13.00 -0.26
C ASP A 128 12.75 13.12 0.47
N GLY A 129 12.72 13.42 1.77
CA GLY A 129 13.89 13.68 2.61
C GLY A 129 14.10 15.17 2.93
N GLU A 130 13.40 16.07 2.23
CA GLU A 130 13.50 17.53 2.41
C GLU A 130 12.14 18.20 2.54
N THR A 131 11.19 17.77 1.71
CA THR A 131 9.85 18.36 1.60
C THR A 131 8.77 17.34 1.86
N LEU A 132 7.82 17.71 2.72
CA LEU A 132 6.61 16.95 2.95
C LEU A 132 5.46 17.54 2.10
N GLY A 133 4.93 16.73 1.19
CA GLY A 133 3.72 17.03 0.42
C GLY A 133 2.52 16.26 0.96
N ARG A 134 1.33 16.84 0.85
CA ARG A 134 0.05 16.16 1.10
C ARG A 134 -0.90 16.43 -0.05
N GLU A 135 -1.49 15.37 -0.56
CA GLU A 135 -2.42 15.40 -1.68
C GLU A 135 -3.64 14.57 -1.33
N ARG A 136 -4.84 15.19 -1.36
CA ARG A 136 -6.09 14.45 -1.34
C ARG A 136 -6.37 13.97 -2.75
N LEU A 137 -6.62 12.67 -2.89
CA LEU A 137 -6.92 12.10 -4.20
C LEU A 137 -8.32 12.48 -4.64
N GLU A 138 -8.44 12.91 -5.89
CA GLU A 138 -9.71 13.16 -6.55
C GLU A 138 -10.47 11.84 -6.80
N PRO A 139 -11.79 11.89 -7.08
CA PRO A 139 -12.52 10.70 -7.48
C PRO A 139 -11.89 10.02 -8.72
N GLY A 140 -11.80 8.69 -8.69
CA GLY A 140 -11.21 7.88 -9.74
C GLY A 140 -10.19 6.88 -9.24
N VAL A 141 -9.52 6.21 -10.17
CA VAL A 141 -8.49 5.22 -9.85
C VAL A 141 -7.10 5.84 -9.98
N HIS A 142 -6.31 5.66 -8.92
CA HIS A 142 -4.95 6.14 -8.79
C HIS A 142 -4.00 4.99 -8.50
N MET A 143 -2.74 5.13 -8.90
CA MET A 143 -1.71 4.13 -8.69
C MET A 143 -0.43 4.78 -8.16
N LEU A 144 0.17 4.13 -7.15
CA LEU A 144 1.40 4.57 -6.51
C LEU A 144 2.45 3.46 -6.53
N ALA A 145 3.69 3.87 -6.67
CA ALA A 145 4.86 3.03 -6.46
C ALA A 145 5.92 3.81 -5.66
N HIS A 146 7.06 4.11 -6.27
CA HIS A 146 8.19 4.76 -5.60
C HIS A 146 8.40 6.22 -5.99
N HIS A 147 7.50 6.78 -6.80
CA HIS A 147 7.46 8.19 -7.21
C HIS A 147 6.15 8.83 -6.80
N ASP A 148 5.73 9.87 -7.52
CA ASP A 148 4.49 10.58 -7.27
C ASP A 148 3.25 9.74 -7.66
N VAL A 149 2.08 10.22 -7.26
CA VAL A 149 0.80 9.62 -7.67
C VAL A 149 0.70 9.63 -9.19
N ASP A 150 0.27 8.52 -9.78
CA ASP A 150 0.01 8.35 -11.22
C ASP A 150 1.20 8.66 -12.14
N ASP A 151 2.43 8.60 -11.59
CA ASP A 151 3.65 8.91 -12.34
C ASP A 151 3.96 7.82 -13.39
N ALA A 152 3.32 7.94 -14.53
CA ALA A 152 3.49 7.05 -15.67
C ALA A 152 4.83 7.29 -16.40
N ASP A 153 5.39 8.49 -16.30
CA ASP A 153 6.62 8.85 -17.01
C ASP A 153 7.85 8.16 -16.44
N ARG A 154 7.92 8.05 -15.10
CA ARG A 154 9.04 7.44 -14.38
C ARG A 154 8.78 6.00 -13.95
N THR A 155 7.53 5.50 -14.06
CA THR A 155 7.14 4.20 -13.53
C THR A 155 6.43 3.35 -14.59
N PRO A 156 7.14 2.46 -15.32
CA PRO A 156 6.57 1.64 -16.39
C PRO A 156 5.35 0.81 -15.98
N ARG A 157 5.28 0.34 -14.71
CA ARG A 157 4.10 -0.40 -14.21
C ARG A 157 2.87 0.48 -14.08
N ILE A 158 3.02 1.76 -13.72
CA ILE A 158 1.92 2.73 -13.68
C ILE A 158 1.47 3.02 -15.12
N ALA A 159 2.40 3.34 -16.02
CA ALA A 159 2.10 3.57 -17.43
C ALA A 159 1.31 2.42 -18.07
N THR A 160 1.64 1.17 -17.70
CA THR A 160 1.02 -0.02 -18.28
C THR A 160 -0.34 -0.34 -17.67
N TRP A 161 -0.47 -0.28 -16.34
CA TRP A 161 -1.62 -0.87 -15.67
C TRP A 161 -2.63 0.13 -15.13
N LEU A 162 -2.26 1.39 -14.92
CA LEU A 162 -3.22 2.40 -14.49
C LEU A 162 -4.40 2.56 -15.46
N PRO A 163 -4.20 2.59 -16.80
CA PRO A 163 -5.32 2.63 -17.74
C PRO A 163 -6.25 1.42 -17.62
N GLU A 164 -5.71 0.24 -17.35
CA GLU A 164 -6.47 -1.01 -17.19
C GLU A 164 -7.31 -0.99 -15.89
N PHE A 165 -6.73 -0.52 -14.77
CA PHE A 165 -7.48 -0.34 -13.53
C PHE A 165 -8.55 0.76 -13.68
N ARG A 166 -8.25 1.86 -14.37
CA ARG A 166 -9.22 2.93 -14.68
C ARG A 166 -10.40 2.43 -15.50
N ALA A 167 -10.18 1.48 -16.41
CA ALA A 167 -11.25 0.87 -17.18
C ALA A 167 -12.20 0.01 -16.33
N LEU A 168 -11.80 -0.36 -15.12
CA LEU A 168 -12.59 -1.10 -14.13
C LEU A 168 -13.21 -0.18 -13.06
N ALA A 169 -13.05 1.15 -13.18
CA ALA A 169 -13.59 2.10 -12.21
C ALA A 169 -15.13 2.03 -12.13
N GLY A 170 -15.67 2.21 -10.94
CA GLY A 170 -17.12 2.24 -10.72
C GLY A 170 -17.83 0.91 -10.85
N LEU A 171 -17.11 -0.21 -11.03
CA LEU A 171 -17.73 -1.53 -11.01
C LEU A 171 -18.47 -1.78 -9.69
N GLY A 172 -19.63 -2.42 -9.78
CA GLY A 172 -20.41 -2.84 -8.61
C GLY A 172 -19.78 -3.98 -7.84
N GLY A 173 -20.57 -4.99 -7.47
CA GLY A 173 -20.15 -6.13 -6.64
C GLY A 173 -19.01 -6.99 -7.20
N GLU A 174 -18.72 -6.92 -8.48
CA GLU A 174 -17.69 -7.74 -9.15
C GLU A 174 -16.29 -7.07 -9.17
N TRP A 175 -16.15 -5.85 -8.64
CA TRP A 175 -14.89 -5.08 -8.70
C TRP A 175 -13.69 -5.87 -8.16
N ARG A 176 -13.91 -6.60 -7.08
CA ARG A 176 -12.86 -7.33 -6.37
C ARG A 176 -12.28 -8.47 -7.22
N GLU A 177 -13.16 -9.27 -7.82
CA GLU A 177 -12.80 -10.37 -8.72
C GLU A 177 -12.07 -9.84 -9.95
N GLU A 178 -12.52 -8.73 -10.51
CA GLU A 178 -11.89 -8.10 -11.67
C GLU A 178 -10.50 -7.52 -11.35
N TRP A 179 -10.34 -6.89 -10.19
CA TRP A 179 -9.03 -6.41 -9.76
C TRP A 179 -8.05 -7.55 -9.48
N ILE A 180 -8.51 -8.63 -8.88
CA ILE A 180 -7.71 -9.85 -8.66
C ILE A 180 -7.35 -10.50 -10.00
N ALA A 181 -8.26 -10.56 -10.96
CA ALA A 181 -8.01 -11.08 -12.30
C ALA A 181 -6.98 -10.21 -13.03
N LEU A 182 -7.08 -8.88 -12.88
CA LEU A 182 -6.10 -7.95 -13.44
C LEU A 182 -4.72 -8.14 -12.78
N LEU A 183 -4.64 -8.25 -11.45
CA LEU A 183 -3.40 -8.57 -10.76
C LEU A 183 -2.79 -9.89 -11.28
N ALA A 184 -3.60 -10.93 -11.47
CA ALA A 184 -3.15 -12.20 -12.04
C ALA A 184 -2.64 -12.06 -13.48
N ARG A 185 -3.20 -11.13 -14.29
CA ARG A 185 -2.66 -10.81 -15.63
C ARG A 185 -1.29 -10.16 -15.54
N THR A 186 -1.09 -9.21 -14.59
CA THR A 186 0.21 -8.56 -14.40
C THR A 186 1.29 -9.57 -14.05
N ALA A 187 0.94 -10.59 -13.28
CA ALA A 187 1.84 -11.65 -12.84
C ALA A 187 2.23 -12.66 -13.95
N ARG A 188 1.69 -12.53 -15.18
CA ARG A 188 2.16 -13.27 -16.35
C ARG A 188 3.45 -12.70 -16.94
N LEU A 189 3.79 -11.47 -16.59
CA LEU A 189 5.08 -10.89 -16.93
C LEU A 189 6.19 -11.56 -16.10
N PRO A 190 7.41 -11.67 -16.63
CA PRO A 190 8.56 -12.04 -15.81
C PRO A 190 8.65 -11.13 -14.58
N ALA A 191 8.93 -11.68 -13.40
CA ALA A 191 8.96 -10.91 -12.17
C ALA A 191 10.03 -9.78 -12.15
N GLY A 192 11.06 -9.88 -12.98
CA GLY A 192 12.07 -8.84 -13.20
C GLY A 192 11.68 -7.78 -14.23
N ASP A 193 10.52 -7.88 -14.90
CA ASP A 193 10.03 -6.87 -15.85
C ASP A 193 9.59 -5.61 -15.10
N ASP A 194 9.97 -4.42 -15.57
CA ASP A 194 9.62 -3.15 -14.91
C ASP A 194 8.13 -2.84 -14.88
N ARG A 195 7.37 -3.49 -15.75
CA ARG A 195 5.91 -3.41 -15.79
C ARG A 195 5.22 -4.36 -14.80
N ALA A 196 5.92 -5.37 -14.28
CA ALA A 196 5.31 -6.33 -13.35
C ALA A 196 4.90 -5.67 -12.03
N ILE A 197 3.74 -6.04 -11.49
CA ILE A 197 3.29 -5.66 -10.14
C ILE A 197 3.80 -6.69 -9.12
N ILE A 198 3.73 -7.98 -9.45
CA ILE A 198 4.37 -9.04 -8.65
C ILE A 198 5.83 -9.14 -9.10
N ARG A 199 6.75 -8.76 -8.22
CA ARG A 199 8.13 -8.42 -8.63
C ARG A 199 9.23 -9.18 -7.89
N ASP A 200 10.34 -9.32 -8.61
CA ASP A 200 11.69 -9.59 -8.10
C ASP A 200 12.58 -8.38 -8.41
N ASN A 201 12.92 -7.60 -7.37
CA ASN A 201 13.70 -6.37 -7.54
C ASN A 201 15.22 -6.60 -7.44
N ARG A 202 15.69 -7.85 -7.30
CA ARG A 202 17.13 -8.17 -7.17
C ARG A 202 17.92 -7.78 -8.42
N GLY A 203 17.32 -7.89 -9.60
CA GLY A 203 17.92 -7.42 -10.86
C GLY A 203 18.16 -5.91 -10.89
N HIS A 204 17.48 -5.13 -10.03
CA HIS A 204 17.63 -3.68 -9.90
C HIS A 204 18.50 -3.28 -8.68
N GLY A 205 19.19 -4.24 -8.05
CA GLY A 205 20.05 -3.98 -6.88
C GLY A 205 19.34 -3.90 -5.54
N TYR A 206 18.05 -4.27 -5.46
CA TYR A 206 17.28 -4.32 -4.21
C TYR A 206 16.97 -5.76 -3.82
N PRO A 207 17.19 -6.18 -2.55
CA PRO A 207 16.96 -7.57 -2.12
C PRO A 207 15.47 -7.93 -1.97
N THR A 208 14.56 -7.09 -2.45
CA THR A 208 13.12 -7.18 -2.18
C THR A 208 12.36 -7.96 -3.25
N LEU A 209 11.41 -8.80 -2.81
CA LEU A 209 10.49 -9.56 -3.63
C LEU A 209 9.05 -9.31 -3.15
N SER A 210 8.06 -9.44 -4.03
CA SER A 210 6.66 -9.43 -3.62
C SER A 210 6.36 -10.62 -2.71
N LEU A 211 5.80 -10.35 -1.52
CA LEU A 211 5.52 -11.35 -0.48
C LEU A 211 4.04 -11.46 -0.13
N LEU A 212 3.28 -10.37 -0.31
CA LEU A 212 1.91 -10.27 0.16
C LEU A 212 1.11 -9.34 -0.76
N ALA A 213 -0.12 -9.71 -1.05
CA ALA A 213 -1.12 -8.83 -1.63
C ALA A 213 -2.27 -8.62 -0.64
N CYS A 214 -2.76 -7.39 -0.54
CA CYS A 214 -3.92 -7.01 0.26
C CYS A 214 -4.95 -6.36 -0.63
N ILE A 215 -6.25 -6.66 -0.42
CA ILE A 215 -7.36 -5.98 -1.07
C ILE A 215 -8.36 -5.54 -0.01
N ALA A 216 -8.78 -4.28 -0.05
CA ALA A 216 -9.65 -3.70 0.95
C ALA A 216 -10.78 -2.89 0.35
N GLU A 217 -11.89 -2.83 1.06
CA GLU A 217 -13.02 -1.95 0.80
C GLU A 217 -13.38 -1.22 2.10
N ILE A 218 -13.45 0.11 2.02
CA ILE A 218 -13.70 1.00 3.16
C ILE A 218 -14.86 1.92 2.81
N GLY A 219 -15.96 1.85 3.56
CA GLY A 219 -17.12 2.71 3.30
C GLY A 219 -18.22 2.53 4.33
N ALA A 220 -19.14 3.50 4.39
CA ALA A 220 -20.20 3.55 5.41
C ALA A 220 -21.23 2.41 5.29
N ASP A 221 -21.37 1.79 4.12
CA ASP A 221 -22.48 0.88 3.80
C ASP A 221 -22.01 -0.52 3.34
N THR A 222 -20.90 -1.04 3.90
CA THR A 222 -20.56 -2.45 3.64
C THR A 222 -21.54 -3.35 4.43
N PRO A 223 -22.57 -3.94 3.79
CA PRO A 223 -23.63 -4.65 4.51
C PRO A 223 -23.07 -5.83 5.30
N GLY A 224 -23.30 -5.85 6.61
CA GLY A 224 -23.06 -7.00 7.48
C GLY A 224 -21.68 -7.13 8.09
N VAL A 225 -20.76 -6.20 7.86
CA VAL A 225 -19.38 -6.29 8.33
C VAL A 225 -18.81 -4.91 8.61
N GLY A 226 -19.18 -4.19 9.58
CA GLY A 226 -18.51 -2.92 9.91
C GLY A 226 -18.11 -2.06 8.67
N ALA A 227 -17.52 -0.91 8.89
CA ALA A 227 -17.14 0.02 7.80
C ALA A 227 -15.96 -0.47 6.92
N MET A 228 -15.50 -1.73 7.05
CA MET A 228 -14.29 -2.19 6.35
C MET A 228 -14.28 -3.70 6.10
N ARG A 229 -13.71 -4.06 4.95
CA ARG A 229 -13.27 -5.41 4.64
C ARG A 229 -11.80 -5.38 4.19
N LEU A 230 -10.99 -6.27 4.71
CA LEU A 230 -9.60 -6.49 4.29
C LEU A 230 -9.37 -7.98 4.08
N ASP A 231 -8.95 -8.35 2.89
CA ASP A 231 -8.53 -9.71 2.55
C ASP A 231 -7.06 -9.70 2.14
N THR A 232 -6.35 -10.80 2.40
CA THR A 232 -4.91 -10.92 2.11
C THR A 232 -4.56 -12.23 1.44
N ALA A 233 -3.53 -12.19 0.60
CA ALA A 233 -2.95 -13.35 -0.05
C ALA A 233 -1.43 -13.33 0.15
N VAL A 234 -0.91 -14.24 0.97
CA VAL A 234 0.53 -14.47 1.12
C VAL A 234 1.05 -15.23 -0.09
N LEU A 235 2.12 -14.74 -0.71
CA LEU A 235 2.79 -15.44 -1.79
C LEU A 235 3.67 -16.55 -1.20
N GLU A 236 3.28 -17.82 -1.38
CA GLU A 236 4.02 -18.98 -0.88
C GLU A 236 5.46 -19.03 -1.41
N THR A 237 5.62 -18.66 -2.66
CA THR A 237 6.91 -18.43 -3.27
C THR A 237 7.03 -16.93 -3.55
N PRO A 238 8.01 -16.23 -2.95
CA PRO A 238 8.22 -14.81 -3.22
C PRO A 238 8.31 -14.50 -4.71
N ALA A 239 7.68 -13.40 -5.12
CA ALA A 239 7.59 -12.94 -6.52
C ALA A 239 6.88 -13.90 -7.50
N LEU A 240 6.13 -14.89 -6.99
CA LEU A 240 5.34 -15.81 -7.82
C LEU A 240 3.87 -15.79 -7.38
N TRP A 241 2.98 -15.40 -8.29
CA TRP A 241 1.55 -15.46 -8.07
C TRP A 241 1.01 -16.87 -8.30
N SER A 242 0.56 -17.53 -7.25
CA SER A 242 0.05 -18.91 -7.32
C SER A 242 -1.44 -19.02 -7.69
N GLY A 243 -2.15 -17.88 -7.78
CA GLY A 243 -3.60 -17.86 -8.00
C GLY A 243 -4.42 -18.30 -6.78
N ARG A 244 -3.81 -18.56 -5.64
CA ARG A 244 -4.54 -18.87 -4.40
C ARG A 244 -5.38 -17.70 -3.95
N GLY A 245 -6.54 -18.02 -3.39
CA GLY A 245 -7.53 -17.03 -2.98
C GLY A 245 -7.02 -16.09 -1.88
N PHE A 246 -7.56 -14.90 -1.88
CA PHE A 246 -7.44 -14.00 -0.75
C PHE A 246 -8.22 -14.56 0.45
N GLU A 247 -7.60 -14.60 1.60
CA GLU A 247 -8.21 -14.96 2.87
C GLU A 247 -8.65 -13.71 3.61
N ARG A 248 -9.82 -13.79 4.25
CA ARG A 248 -10.36 -12.67 5.00
C ARG A 248 -9.54 -12.43 6.27
N SER A 249 -9.11 -11.18 6.47
CA SER A 249 -8.36 -10.73 7.65
C SER A 249 -9.22 -9.88 8.60
N ILE A 250 -10.22 -9.16 8.05
CA ILE A 250 -11.21 -8.36 8.80
C ILE A 250 -12.58 -8.51 8.16
#